data_e45ba5830b136ef4ec4207e6c7dd2c1c
#
_entry.id   e45ba5830b136ef4ec4207e6c7dd2c1c
#
_cell.length_a   1.000
_cell.length_b   1.000
_cell.length_c   1.000
_cell.angle_alpha   90.00
_cell.angle_beta   90.00
_cell.angle_gamma   90.00
#
_symmetry.space_group_name_H-M   'P 1'
#
loop_
_entity.id
_entity.type
_entity.pdbx_description
1 polymer ?
#
loop_
_entity_poly.entity_id
_entity_poly.type
_entity_poly.pdbx_seq_one_letter_code
_entity_poly.pdbx_strand_id
1 'polypeptide(L)'
;MHRLLTRHTLLYTEMVVADAAIHGKRDRLLGFSEQEHPVALQLGGSDPLKLAEAAKIGESFGYDEINLNVGCPSDRVQSGAFGACLMLTPQLVADCVAAMKQAVKIPVTVKCRIGVDDQDQEAALSDLSRMVIAEGADALWVHARKAWLQGLSPKENRDIPPLDYDRVYRLKQDYPQHFVGINGGITSLDDTTTHLQHTDGVMMGRTAYHTPMVLRDVDRLVYGDETAPMSMEEVLDVMCDYADRHIADGGRLAHISRHMVGLFQGQAGSRRWRQILSTDATRNDADSKIIRKAYQVMCETAAEVEENNAARAGQAAE
;
A
#
# COMPACT_ATOMS: atom_id res chain seq x y z
N MET A 1 4.63 -8.15 8.22
CA MET A 1 5.73 -8.41 7.25
C MET A 1 6.36 -7.11 6.74
N HIS A 2 5.66 -6.21 6.02
CA HIS A 2 6.28 -4.98 5.48
C HIS A 2 7.00 -4.16 6.56
N ARG A 3 6.43 -4.01 7.75
CA ARG A 3 7.07 -3.30 8.88
C ARG A 3 8.39 -3.92 9.35
N LEU A 4 8.60 -5.19 9.12
CA LEU A 4 9.89 -5.85 9.41
C LEU A 4 10.98 -5.52 8.37
N LEU A 5 10.58 -4.97 7.22
CA LEU A 5 11.48 -4.59 6.13
C LEU A 5 11.83 -3.08 6.15
N THR A 6 10.99 -2.25 6.79
CA THR A 6 11.20 -0.79 6.91
C THR A 6 10.61 -0.29 8.23
N ARG A 7 11.35 0.57 8.93
CA ARG A 7 10.93 1.15 10.21
C ARG A 7 10.11 2.43 10.05
N HIS A 8 10.41 3.21 9.01
CA HIS A 8 9.92 4.59 8.90
C HIS A 8 8.76 4.78 7.92
N THR A 9 8.64 3.90 6.91
CA THR A 9 7.58 4.04 5.90
C THR A 9 6.20 3.97 6.51
N LEU A 10 5.34 4.96 6.22
CA LEU A 10 3.93 4.91 6.59
C LEU A 10 3.23 3.79 5.82
N LEU A 11 2.65 2.84 6.51
CA LEU A 11 1.90 1.74 5.93
C LEU A 11 0.42 2.10 5.83
N TYR A 12 -0.27 1.58 4.82
CA TYR A 12 -1.69 1.79 4.60
C TYR A 12 -2.45 0.48 4.70
N THR A 13 -3.61 0.51 5.35
CA THR A 13 -4.54 -0.62 5.31
C THR A 13 -5.15 -0.79 3.92
N GLU A 14 -5.79 -1.93 3.66
CA GLU A 14 -6.80 -2.02 2.62
C GLU A 14 -7.94 -1.03 2.94
N MET A 15 -8.70 -0.63 1.90
CA MET A 15 -9.84 0.27 2.10
C MET A 15 -10.96 -0.40 2.88
N VAL A 16 -11.33 0.18 4.01
CA VAL A 16 -12.48 -0.20 4.83
C VAL A 16 -13.63 0.75 4.55
N VAL A 17 -14.82 0.22 4.22
CA VAL A 17 -16.02 1.05 4.03
C VAL A 17 -16.49 1.57 5.39
N ALA A 18 -16.89 2.85 5.46
CA ALA A 18 -17.31 3.50 6.72
C ALA A 18 -18.40 2.70 7.47
N ASP A 19 -19.43 2.22 6.77
CA ASP A 19 -20.47 1.38 7.38
C ASP A 19 -19.90 0.06 7.98
N ALA A 20 -18.87 -0.50 7.36
CA ALA A 20 -18.23 -1.71 7.90
C ALA A 20 -17.40 -1.40 9.16
N ALA A 21 -16.75 -0.24 9.22
CA ALA A 21 -16.04 0.22 10.43
C ALA A 21 -17.02 0.50 11.58
N ILE A 22 -18.20 1.04 11.28
CA ILE A 22 -19.23 1.37 12.29
C ILE A 22 -19.92 0.11 12.80
N HIS A 23 -20.42 -0.75 11.91
CA HIS A 23 -21.35 -1.84 12.23
C HIS A 23 -20.73 -3.23 12.16
N GLY A 24 -19.52 -3.37 11.61
CA GLY A 24 -18.86 -4.66 11.42
C GLY A 24 -18.12 -5.16 12.68
N LYS A 25 -17.44 -6.29 12.51
CA LYS A 25 -16.54 -6.83 13.55
C LYS A 25 -15.24 -6.02 13.55
N ARG A 26 -15.18 -4.97 14.35
CA ARG A 26 -14.12 -3.96 14.38
C ARG A 26 -12.73 -4.57 14.58
N ASP A 27 -12.56 -5.45 15.55
CA ASP A 27 -11.25 -6.08 15.83
C ASP A 27 -10.70 -6.83 14.62
N ARG A 28 -11.58 -7.44 13.82
CA ARG A 28 -11.17 -8.13 12.59
C ARG A 28 -10.87 -7.18 11.43
N LEU A 29 -11.58 -6.06 11.35
CA LEU A 29 -11.49 -5.12 10.22
C LEU A 29 -10.42 -4.06 10.43
N LEU A 30 -10.22 -3.65 11.68
CA LEU A 30 -9.39 -2.51 12.06
C LEU A 30 -8.23 -2.91 12.98
N GLY A 31 -8.22 -4.15 13.49
CA GLY A 31 -7.16 -4.63 14.37
C GLY A 31 -5.81 -4.72 13.64
N PHE A 32 -4.76 -4.22 14.27
CA PHE A 32 -3.38 -4.31 13.83
C PHE A 32 -2.46 -4.47 15.05
N SER A 33 -1.17 -4.70 14.84
CA SER A 33 -0.19 -4.86 15.90
C SER A 33 0.52 -3.52 16.17
N GLU A 34 0.81 -3.20 17.43
CA GLU A 34 1.62 -2.05 17.85
C GLU A 34 2.93 -1.91 17.04
N GLN A 35 3.49 -3.02 16.61
CA GLN A 35 4.71 -3.04 15.80
C GLN A 35 4.50 -2.49 14.38
N GLU A 36 3.25 -2.30 13.92
CA GLU A 36 2.97 -1.86 12.55
C GLU A 36 3.05 -0.34 12.38
N HIS A 37 3.09 0.43 13.47
CA HIS A 37 3.24 1.89 13.42
C HIS A 37 4.50 2.36 12.67
N PRO A 38 4.41 3.46 11.90
CA PRO A 38 3.22 4.25 11.64
C PRO A 38 2.30 3.59 10.59
N VAL A 39 0.99 3.62 10.83
CA VAL A 39 -0.02 3.00 9.96
C VAL A 39 -1.25 3.90 9.77
N ALA A 40 -1.68 4.05 8.53
CA ALA A 40 -2.86 4.82 8.12
C ALA A 40 -4.05 3.91 7.85
N LEU A 41 -5.22 4.27 8.37
CA LEU A 41 -6.50 3.64 8.01
C LEU A 41 -7.08 4.30 6.76
N GLN A 42 -7.26 3.54 5.69
CA GLN A 42 -7.96 4.04 4.52
C GLN A 42 -9.46 3.74 4.59
N LEU A 43 -10.28 4.80 4.56
CA LEU A 43 -11.73 4.73 4.56
C LEU A 43 -12.32 4.95 3.16
N GLY A 44 -13.42 4.26 2.88
CA GLY A 44 -14.29 4.49 1.73
C GLY A 44 -15.70 4.85 2.17
N GLY A 45 -16.26 5.87 1.56
CA GLY A 45 -17.60 6.35 1.84
C GLY A 45 -17.86 7.71 1.18
N SER A 46 -19.11 8.17 1.25
CA SER A 46 -19.55 9.45 0.70
C SER A 46 -20.50 10.20 1.64
N ASP A 47 -20.77 9.67 2.82
CA ASP A 47 -21.59 10.31 3.85
C ASP A 47 -20.63 10.95 4.89
N PRO A 48 -20.66 12.31 5.03
CA PRO A 48 -19.76 13.00 5.95
C PRO A 48 -19.93 12.57 7.41
N LEU A 49 -21.14 12.29 7.86
CA LEU A 49 -21.39 11.89 9.26
C LEU A 49 -20.87 10.48 9.55
N LYS A 50 -21.09 9.54 8.62
CA LYS A 50 -20.56 8.17 8.75
C LYS A 50 -19.03 8.15 8.67
N LEU A 51 -18.43 8.94 7.79
CA LEU A 51 -16.98 9.06 7.70
C LEU A 51 -16.37 9.69 8.97
N ALA A 52 -17.02 10.68 9.55
CA ALA A 52 -16.60 11.25 10.83
C ALA A 52 -16.66 10.22 11.98
N GLU A 53 -17.72 9.41 12.03
CA GLU A 53 -17.84 8.32 13.02
C GLU A 53 -16.78 7.23 12.79
N ALA A 54 -16.60 6.78 11.55
CA ALA A 54 -15.57 5.80 11.21
C ALA A 54 -14.15 6.31 11.50
N ALA A 55 -13.87 7.60 11.27
CA ALA A 55 -12.61 8.24 11.62
C ALA A 55 -12.33 8.21 13.13
N LYS A 56 -13.34 8.55 13.98
CA LYS A 56 -13.24 8.45 15.45
C LYS A 56 -12.93 7.02 15.90
N ILE A 57 -13.57 6.04 15.27
CA ILE A 57 -13.30 4.63 15.56
C ILE A 57 -11.85 4.31 15.18
N GLY A 58 -11.37 4.73 14.00
CA GLY A 58 -9.98 4.55 13.59
C GLY A 58 -8.99 5.18 14.57
N GLU A 59 -9.21 6.43 14.97
CA GLU A 59 -8.36 7.09 15.99
C GLU A 59 -8.38 6.33 17.32
N SER A 60 -9.53 5.80 17.77
CA SER A 60 -9.62 5.01 18.99
C SER A 60 -8.91 3.65 18.93
N PHE A 61 -8.69 3.12 17.73
CA PHE A 61 -7.87 1.92 17.49
C PHE A 61 -6.37 2.22 17.45
N GLY A 62 -5.97 3.51 17.48
CA GLY A 62 -4.59 3.94 17.52
C GLY A 62 -3.96 4.21 16.15
N TYR A 63 -4.72 4.32 15.07
CA TYR A 63 -4.17 4.68 13.77
C TYR A 63 -3.50 6.05 13.77
N ASP A 64 -2.39 6.18 13.06
CA ASP A 64 -1.62 7.43 12.97
C ASP A 64 -2.21 8.43 11.98
N GLU A 65 -3.01 7.96 11.03
CA GLU A 65 -3.63 8.77 9.97
C GLU A 65 -4.96 8.15 9.54
N ILE A 66 -5.93 9.00 9.18
CA ILE A 66 -7.14 8.60 8.45
C ILE A 66 -7.03 9.09 7.01
N ASN A 67 -7.16 8.18 6.05
CA ASN A 67 -7.09 8.50 4.62
C ASN A 67 -8.43 8.25 3.94
N LEU A 68 -8.96 9.24 3.21
CA LEU A 68 -10.16 9.09 2.40
C LEU A 68 -9.82 8.62 0.99
N ASN A 69 -10.43 7.52 0.55
CA ASN A 69 -10.27 7.00 -0.81
C ASN A 69 -11.19 7.73 -1.80
N VAL A 70 -10.59 8.47 -2.73
CA VAL A 70 -11.24 9.19 -3.84
C VAL A 70 -10.65 8.71 -5.18
N GLY A 71 -10.15 7.48 -5.25
CA GLY A 71 -9.42 7.00 -6.42
C GLY A 71 -9.72 5.57 -6.89
N CYS A 72 -10.48 4.78 -6.15
CA CYS A 72 -10.81 3.40 -6.52
C CYS A 72 -11.94 3.36 -7.57
N PRO A 73 -11.72 2.76 -8.77
CA PRO A 73 -12.71 2.74 -9.85
C PRO A 73 -13.52 1.45 -9.90
N SER A 74 -13.53 0.60 -8.85
CA SER A 74 -14.23 -0.69 -8.92
C SER A 74 -15.76 -0.53 -8.92
N ASP A 75 -16.46 -1.40 -9.64
CA ASP A 75 -17.94 -1.39 -9.75
C ASP A 75 -18.63 -1.44 -8.38
N ARG A 76 -18.08 -2.25 -7.47
CA ARG A 76 -18.59 -2.34 -6.09
C ARG A 76 -18.50 -1.00 -5.34
N VAL A 77 -17.46 -0.24 -5.62
CA VAL A 77 -17.22 1.08 -5.02
C VAL A 77 -18.12 2.11 -5.69
N GLN A 78 -18.27 2.04 -7.00
CA GLN A 78 -19.18 2.92 -7.75
C GLN A 78 -20.65 2.72 -7.37
N SER A 79 -21.10 1.47 -7.19
CA SER A 79 -22.47 1.18 -6.71
C SER A 79 -22.74 1.75 -5.32
N GLY A 80 -21.69 1.93 -4.50
CA GLY A 80 -21.75 2.61 -3.21
C GLY A 80 -21.60 4.14 -3.29
N ALA A 81 -21.46 4.71 -4.50
CA ALA A 81 -21.25 6.13 -4.78
C ALA A 81 -20.03 6.74 -4.05
N PHE A 82 -18.92 6.01 -3.96
CA PHE A 82 -17.66 6.50 -3.36
C PHE A 82 -16.44 6.10 -4.21
N GLY A 83 -15.22 6.40 -3.76
CA GLY A 83 -13.99 6.15 -4.53
C GLY A 83 -13.82 7.14 -5.68
N ALA A 84 -13.43 6.66 -6.87
CA ALA A 84 -13.07 7.52 -8.00
C ALA A 84 -14.24 8.38 -8.51
N CYS A 85 -15.49 7.91 -8.44
CA CYS A 85 -16.66 8.69 -8.84
C CYS A 85 -16.83 9.98 -8.01
N LEU A 86 -16.29 10.07 -6.80
CA LEU A 86 -16.31 11.29 -5.99
C LEU A 86 -15.52 12.44 -6.62
N MET A 87 -14.63 12.17 -7.57
CA MET A 87 -13.98 13.23 -8.35
C MET A 87 -14.96 14.07 -9.18
N LEU A 88 -16.17 13.54 -9.44
CA LEU A 88 -17.26 14.29 -10.08
C LEU A 88 -17.98 15.26 -9.13
N THR A 89 -17.78 15.11 -7.82
CA THR A 89 -18.46 15.88 -6.77
C THR A 89 -17.44 16.38 -5.72
N PRO A 90 -16.49 17.23 -6.11
CA PRO A 90 -15.40 17.65 -5.21
C PRO A 90 -15.89 18.38 -3.95
N GLN A 91 -17.04 19.06 -3.98
CA GLN A 91 -17.64 19.66 -2.79
C GLN A 91 -18.02 18.60 -1.76
N LEU A 92 -18.61 17.47 -2.17
CA LEU A 92 -18.94 16.39 -1.25
C LEU A 92 -17.68 15.80 -0.60
N VAL A 93 -16.56 15.71 -1.33
CA VAL A 93 -15.28 15.27 -0.76
C VAL A 93 -14.79 16.25 0.30
N ALA A 94 -14.90 17.57 0.03
CA ALA A 94 -14.55 18.63 0.97
C ALA A 94 -15.41 18.56 2.24
N ASP A 95 -16.73 18.36 2.10
CA ASP A 95 -17.65 18.20 3.24
C ASP A 95 -17.28 16.95 4.08
N CYS A 96 -16.88 15.85 3.43
CA CYS A 96 -16.39 14.65 4.12
C CYS A 96 -15.08 14.92 4.89
N VAL A 97 -14.13 15.63 4.27
CA VAL A 97 -12.87 16.03 4.93
C VAL A 97 -13.15 16.91 6.13
N ALA A 98 -13.98 17.95 5.98
CA ALA A 98 -14.36 18.85 7.07
C ALA A 98 -14.95 18.08 8.27
N ALA A 99 -15.87 17.15 7.99
CA ALA A 99 -16.51 16.34 9.03
C ALA A 99 -15.49 15.43 9.75
N MET A 100 -14.58 14.78 9.02
CA MET A 100 -13.52 13.96 9.62
C MET A 100 -12.54 14.81 10.42
N LYS A 101 -12.08 15.95 9.90
CA LYS A 101 -11.17 16.87 10.61
C LYS A 101 -11.74 17.41 11.93
N GLN A 102 -13.04 17.66 11.97
CA GLN A 102 -13.72 18.04 13.22
C GLN A 102 -13.84 16.88 14.22
N ALA A 103 -13.79 15.65 13.72
CA ALA A 103 -14.05 14.45 14.51
C ALA A 103 -12.80 13.87 15.19
N VAL A 104 -11.61 14.08 14.61
CA VAL A 104 -10.35 13.48 15.06
C VAL A 104 -9.23 14.52 15.17
N LYS A 105 -8.17 14.18 15.92
CA LYS A 105 -6.96 15.01 16.09
C LYS A 105 -5.80 14.57 15.21
N ILE A 106 -5.83 13.32 14.79
CA ILE A 106 -4.81 12.75 13.89
C ILE A 106 -4.99 13.29 12.46
N PRO A 107 -3.96 13.25 11.60
CA PRO A 107 -4.05 13.70 10.22
C PRO A 107 -5.19 13.05 9.44
N VAL A 108 -5.88 13.86 8.64
CA VAL A 108 -6.88 13.43 7.66
C VAL A 108 -6.37 13.76 6.27
N THR A 109 -6.15 12.73 5.45
CA THR A 109 -5.55 12.85 4.13
C THR A 109 -6.48 12.33 3.04
N VAL A 110 -6.26 12.73 1.79
CA VAL A 110 -7.07 12.32 0.64
C VAL A 110 -6.21 11.61 -0.37
N LYS A 111 -6.64 10.42 -0.84
CA LYS A 111 -6.00 9.73 -1.94
C LYS A 111 -6.90 9.73 -3.17
N CYS A 112 -6.49 10.44 -4.22
CA CYS A 112 -7.29 10.66 -5.43
C CYS A 112 -6.56 10.23 -6.71
N ARG A 113 -7.19 10.53 -7.85
CA ARG A 113 -6.63 10.48 -9.20
C ARG A 113 -6.53 11.89 -9.79
N ILE A 114 -6.02 12.00 -11.03
CA ILE A 114 -5.96 13.28 -11.74
C ILE A 114 -7.28 13.65 -12.46
N GLY A 115 -8.28 12.79 -12.40
CA GLY A 115 -9.61 12.96 -13.00
C GLY A 115 -10.26 11.62 -13.29
N VAL A 116 -11.51 11.66 -13.75
CA VAL A 116 -12.26 10.47 -14.20
C VAL A 116 -12.87 10.74 -15.57
N ASP A 117 -13.03 9.68 -16.38
CA ASP A 117 -13.65 9.68 -17.70
C ASP A 117 -13.15 10.87 -18.56
N ASP A 118 -14.06 11.66 -19.11
CA ASP A 118 -13.77 12.80 -20.00
C ASP A 118 -13.45 14.11 -19.26
N GLN A 119 -13.37 14.11 -17.92
CA GLN A 119 -12.98 15.32 -17.19
C GLN A 119 -11.65 15.87 -17.72
N ASP A 120 -11.55 17.18 -17.81
CA ASP A 120 -10.28 17.86 -17.95
C ASP A 120 -9.45 17.66 -16.68
N GLN A 121 -8.27 17.06 -16.81
CA GLN A 121 -7.45 16.67 -15.66
C GLN A 121 -6.84 17.86 -14.93
N GLU A 122 -6.66 19.02 -15.62
CA GLU A 122 -6.18 20.24 -14.96
C GLU A 122 -7.26 20.78 -14.04
N ALA A 123 -8.47 20.96 -14.55
CA ALA A 123 -9.59 21.47 -13.76
C ALA A 123 -10.00 20.50 -12.64
N ALA A 124 -10.16 19.20 -12.96
CA ALA A 124 -10.65 18.21 -12.02
C ALA A 124 -9.75 18.09 -10.76
N LEU A 125 -8.42 17.99 -10.97
CA LEU A 125 -7.49 17.90 -9.85
C LEU A 125 -7.36 19.24 -9.10
N SER A 126 -7.33 20.36 -9.80
CA SER A 126 -7.23 21.70 -9.19
C SER A 126 -8.45 22.00 -8.32
N ASP A 127 -9.67 21.73 -8.81
CA ASP A 127 -10.90 21.97 -8.06
C ASP A 127 -10.99 21.08 -6.81
N LEU A 128 -10.71 19.77 -6.96
CA LEU A 128 -10.68 18.88 -5.80
C LEU A 128 -9.66 19.34 -4.76
N SER A 129 -8.42 19.61 -5.19
CA SER A 129 -7.34 20.00 -4.28
C SER A 129 -7.66 21.30 -3.55
N ARG A 130 -8.12 22.32 -4.27
CA ARG A 130 -8.52 23.61 -3.69
C ARG A 130 -9.58 23.45 -2.61
N MET A 131 -10.62 22.64 -2.87
CA MET A 131 -11.72 22.43 -1.92
C MET A 131 -11.28 21.65 -0.68
N VAL A 132 -10.58 20.52 -0.85
CA VAL A 132 -10.21 19.69 0.31
C VAL A 132 -9.09 20.32 1.16
N ILE A 133 -8.19 21.09 0.56
CA ILE A 133 -7.18 21.87 1.30
C ILE A 133 -7.84 22.96 2.13
N ALA A 134 -8.86 23.65 1.57
CA ALA A 134 -9.61 24.67 2.31
C ALA A 134 -10.33 24.11 3.54
N GLU A 135 -10.75 22.84 3.49
CA GLU A 135 -11.37 22.13 4.63
C GLU A 135 -10.34 21.43 5.54
N GLY A 136 -9.06 21.66 5.33
CA GLY A 136 -7.98 21.23 6.22
C GLY A 136 -7.46 19.81 6.00
N ALA A 137 -7.57 19.27 4.80
CA ALA A 137 -6.85 18.04 4.47
C ALA A 137 -5.34 18.21 4.74
N ASP A 138 -4.73 17.30 5.49
CA ASP A 138 -3.30 17.41 5.86
C ASP A 138 -2.36 16.99 4.72
N ALA A 139 -2.80 16.11 3.83
CA ALA A 139 -2.03 15.68 2.66
C ALA A 139 -2.92 15.21 1.50
N LEU A 140 -2.37 15.34 0.30
CA LEU A 140 -2.95 14.80 -0.93
C LEU A 140 -2.02 13.74 -1.50
N TRP A 141 -2.53 12.52 -1.70
CA TRP A 141 -1.86 11.44 -2.42
C TRP A 141 -2.49 11.28 -3.80
N VAL A 142 -1.76 11.61 -4.85
CA VAL A 142 -2.29 11.66 -6.21
C VAL A 142 -1.77 10.49 -7.03
N HIS A 143 -2.67 9.59 -7.47
CA HIS A 143 -2.33 8.61 -8.50
C HIS A 143 -2.31 9.34 -9.85
N ALA A 144 -1.14 9.42 -10.47
CA ALA A 144 -0.89 10.19 -11.69
C ALA A 144 -1.53 9.58 -12.95
N ARG A 145 -2.75 9.05 -12.84
CA ARG A 145 -3.58 8.54 -13.94
C ARG A 145 -5.03 8.95 -13.75
N LYS A 146 -5.73 9.22 -14.85
CA LYS A 146 -7.20 9.25 -14.83
C LYS A 146 -7.75 7.86 -14.49
N ALA A 147 -9.01 7.79 -14.07
CA ALA A 147 -9.74 6.55 -14.03
C ALA A 147 -10.89 6.56 -15.03
N TRP A 148 -11.13 5.45 -15.71
CA TRP A 148 -12.33 5.19 -16.46
C TRP A 148 -13.30 4.44 -15.57
N LEU A 149 -14.46 5.06 -15.32
CA LEU A 149 -15.51 4.48 -14.48
C LEU A 149 -16.22 3.33 -15.19
N GLN A 150 -16.27 3.37 -16.53
CA GLN A 150 -16.85 2.32 -17.35
C GLN A 150 -15.80 1.76 -18.33
N GLY A 151 -15.96 0.49 -18.70
CA GLY A 151 -15.17 -0.14 -19.77
C GLY A 151 -13.80 -0.67 -19.38
N LEU A 152 -13.26 -0.32 -18.20
CA LEU A 152 -11.99 -0.83 -17.69
C LEU A 152 -12.15 -1.44 -16.30
N SER A 153 -11.61 -2.64 -16.11
CA SER A 153 -11.47 -3.24 -14.78
C SER A 153 -10.55 -2.40 -13.87
N PRO A 154 -10.60 -2.58 -12.54
CA PRO A 154 -9.67 -1.91 -11.62
C PRO A 154 -8.19 -2.19 -11.90
N LYS A 155 -7.87 -3.35 -12.50
CA LYS A 155 -6.51 -3.69 -12.92
C LYS A 155 -6.11 -2.86 -14.13
N GLU A 156 -6.93 -2.84 -15.17
CA GLU A 156 -6.70 -2.08 -16.40
C GLU A 156 -6.61 -0.57 -16.13
N ASN A 157 -7.42 -0.04 -15.22
CA ASN A 157 -7.34 1.34 -14.73
C ASN A 157 -6.01 1.72 -14.07
N ARG A 158 -5.16 0.75 -13.75
CA ARG A 158 -3.81 0.99 -13.23
C ARG A 158 -2.72 0.88 -14.30
N ASP A 159 -3.07 0.38 -15.49
CA ASP A 159 -2.10 0.08 -16.53
C ASP A 159 -2.37 0.85 -17.85
N ILE A 160 -3.63 0.94 -18.28
CA ILE A 160 -4.01 1.48 -19.59
C ILE A 160 -4.01 3.01 -19.63
N PRO A 161 -4.68 3.76 -18.71
CA PRO A 161 -4.63 5.21 -18.79
C PRO A 161 -3.18 5.72 -18.67
N PRO A 162 -2.76 6.71 -19.45
CA PRO A 162 -1.39 7.21 -19.40
C PRO A 162 -1.06 7.84 -18.05
N LEU A 163 0.21 7.73 -17.66
CA LEU A 163 0.75 8.46 -16.51
C LEU A 163 1.02 9.92 -16.90
N ASP A 164 0.64 10.84 -16.02
CA ASP A 164 0.98 12.25 -16.12
C ASP A 164 1.55 12.72 -14.77
N TYR A 165 2.84 12.51 -14.59
CA TYR A 165 3.57 12.93 -13.39
C TYR A 165 3.69 14.45 -13.31
N ASP A 166 3.87 15.11 -14.47
CA ASP A 166 4.01 16.58 -14.54
C ASP A 166 2.77 17.28 -13.99
N ARG A 167 1.58 16.70 -14.19
CA ARG A 167 0.35 17.23 -13.59
C ARG A 167 0.41 17.24 -12.05
N VAL A 168 1.01 16.23 -11.44
CA VAL A 168 1.17 16.16 -9.99
C VAL A 168 2.26 17.13 -9.52
N TYR A 169 3.33 17.28 -10.28
CA TYR A 169 4.41 18.22 -9.96
C TYR A 169 3.90 19.67 -10.02
N ARG A 170 3.07 20.01 -11.01
CA ARG A 170 2.41 21.33 -11.06
C ARG A 170 1.51 21.55 -9.84
N LEU A 171 0.76 20.54 -9.41
CA LEU A 171 -0.03 20.66 -8.18
C LEU A 171 0.84 21.00 -6.96
N LYS A 172 2.00 20.35 -6.82
CA LYS A 172 2.93 20.69 -5.73
C LYS A 172 3.46 22.12 -5.85
N GLN A 173 3.72 22.61 -7.03
CA GLN A 173 4.14 23.99 -7.29
C GLN A 173 3.03 24.99 -6.94
N ASP A 174 1.76 24.67 -7.20
CA ASP A 174 0.60 25.49 -6.85
C ASP A 174 0.37 25.55 -5.32
N TYR A 175 0.73 24.47 -4.60
CA TYR A 175 0.58 24.34 -3.15
C TYR A 175 1.90 24.01 -2.45
N PRO A 176 2.91 24.91 -2.47
CA PRO A 176 4.27 24.59 -2.00
C PRO A 176 4.34 24.30 -0.50
N GLN A 177 3.38 24.81 0.31
CA GLN A 177 3.34 24.58 1.75
C GLN A 177 2.48 23.40 2.15
N HIS A 178 1.78 22.78 1.20
CA HIS A 178 0.90 21.64 1.47
C HIS A 178 1.58 20.33 1.06
N PHE A 179 1.36 19.28 1.83
CA PHE A 179 1.92 17.95 1.49
C PHE A 179 1.21 17.38 0.25
N VAL A 180 1.97 17.18 -0.82
CA VAL A 180 1.53 16.52 -2.04
C VAL A 180 2.42 15.32 -2.32
N GLY A 181 1.84 14.12 -2.22
CA GLY A 181 2.52 12.87 -2.55
C GLY A 181 2.05 12.29 -3.88
N ILE A 182 2.94 11.56 -4.54
CA ILE A 182 2.70 10.95 -5.84
C ILE A 182 2.57 9.43 -5.76
N ASN A 183 1.73 8.87 -6.62
CA ASN A 183 1.53 7.43 -6.78
C ASN A 183 1.32 7.08 -8.25
N GLY A 184 1.58 5.84 -8.64
CA GLY A 184 1.28 5.30 -9.97
C GLY A 184 2.53 4.92 -10.76
N GLY A 185 2.65 3.65 -11.15
CA GLY A 185 3.74 3.15 -12.00
C GLY A 185 5.14 3.10 -11.36
N ILE A 186 5.30 3.50 -10.12
CA ILE A 186 6.59 3.58 -9.42
C ILE A 186 7.03 2.16 -9.01
N THR A 187 8.19 1.74 -9.50
CA THR A 187 8.66 0.35 -9.41
C THR A 187 10.02 0.18 -8.75
N SER A 188 10.75 1.27 -8.53
CA SER A 188 12.09 1.25 -7.95
C SER A 188 12.32 2.38 -6.94
N LEU A 189 13.41 2.31 -6.19
CA LEU A 189 13.86 3.40 -5.34
C LEU A 189 14.49 4.55 -6.14
N ASP A 190 15.03 4.28 -7.33
CA ASP A 190 15.51 5.31 -8.25
C ASP A 190 14.33 6.16 -8.76
N ASP A 191 13.20 5.51 -9.14
CA ASP A 191 11.96 6.25 -9.44
C ASP A 191 11.53 7.08 -8.24
N THR A 192 11.59 6.50 -7.03
CA THR A 192 11.22 7.19 -5.78
C THR A 192 12.05 8.43 -5.55
N THR A 193 13.37 8.32 -5.64
CA THR A 193 14.27 9.48 -5.44
C THR A 193 14.06 10.55 -6.49
N THR A 194 13.75 10.18 -7.73
CA THR A 194 13.41 11.12 -8.80
C THR A 194 12.13 11.90 -8.46
N HIS A 195 11.06 11.20 -8.06
CA HIS A 195 9.80 11.85 -7.71
C HIS A 195 9.90 12.74 -6.46
N LEU A 196 10.72 12.37 -5.49
CA LEU A 196 10.95 13.17 -4.27
C LEU A 196 11.64 14.52 -4.54
N GLN A 197 12.24 14.73 -5.72
CA GLN A 197 12.73 16.05 -6.13
C GLN A 197 11.59 17.03 -6.48
N HIS A 198 10.38 16.54 -6.70
CA HIS A 198 9.23 17.31 -7.18
C HIS A 198 8.01 17.24 -6.25
N THR A 199 7.97 16.30 -5.31
CA THR A 199 6.84 16.06 -4.39
C THR A 199 7.35 15.76 -2.99
N ASP A 200 6.46 15.84 -1.99
CA ASP A 200 6.84 15.61 -0.58
C ASP A 200 6.86 14.13 -0.19
N GLY A 201 6.28 13.28 -1.01
CA GLY A 201 6.21 11.85 -0.71
C GLY A 201 5.91 10.99 -1.93
N VAL A 202 6.28 9.73 -1.83
CA VAL A 202 6.05 8.73 -2.87
C VAL A 202 5.32 7.53 -2.27
N MET A 203 4.21 7.13 -2.88
CA MET A 203 3.43 5.97 -2.46
C MET A 203 3.60 4.82 -3.46
N MET A 204 4.22 3.74 -3.02
CA MET A 204 4.28 2.48 -3.76
C MET A 204 3.05 1.62 -3.44
N GLY A 205 2.46 0.99 -4.44
CA GLY A 205 1.36 0.04 -4.26
C GLY A 205 1.80 -1.38 -4.59
N ARG A 206 1.59 -1.77 -5.84
CA ARG A 206 1.86 -3.14 -6.32
C ARG A 206 3.30 -3.59 -6.12
N THR A 207 4.25 -2.69 -6.28
CA THR A 207 5.68 -2.98 -6.08
C THR A 207 5.97 -3.41 -4.65
N ALA A 208 5.49 -2.63 -3.66
CA ALA A 208 5.66 -2.96 -2.25
C ALA A 208 5.01 -4.31 -1.89
N TYR A 209 3.90 -4.70 -2.55
CA TYR A 209 3.21 -5.95 -2.29
C TYR A 209 3.82 -7.16 -3.02
N HIS A 210 4.20 -6.99 -4.29
CA HIS A 210 4.69 -8.11 -5.13
C HIS A 210 6.21 -8.31 -5.05
N THR A 211 6.94 -7.25 -4.68
CA THR A 211 8.40 -7.24 -4.57
C THR A 211 8.83 -6.53 -3.29
N PRO A 212 8.37 -6.99 -2.11
CA PRO A 212 8.53 -6.24 -0.86
C PRO A 212 9.98 -5.99 -0.44
N MET A 213 10.94 -6.73 -1.00
CA MET A 213 12.37 -6.50 -0.76
C MET A 213 12.84 -5.09 -1.13
N VAL A 214 12.10 -4.38 -2.01
CA VAL A 214 12.38 -2.95 -2.30
C VAL A 214 12.33 -2.09 -1.04
N LEU A 215 11.58 -2.48 -0.02
CA LEU A 215 11.44 -1.73 1.23
C LEU A 215 12.68 -1.79 2.14
N ARG A 216 13.59 -2.75 1.95
CA ARG A 216 14.74 -2.91 2.82
C ARG A 216 15.75 -1.77 2.76
N ASP A 217 15.82 -1.10 1.63
CA ASP A 217 16.74 0.02 1.42
C ASP A 217 16.09 1.39 1.59
N VAL A 218 14.75 1.44 1.80
CA VAL A 218 13.99 2.69 1.93
C VAL A 218 14.47 3.51 3.14
N ASP A 219 14.67 2.86 4.29
CA ASP A 219 15.08 3.54 5.52
C ASP A 219 16.40 4.28 5.31
N ARG A 220 17.37 3.64 4.66
CA ARG A 220 18.68 4.24 4.36
C ARG A 220 18.60 5.29 3.25
N LEU A 221 17.96 4.96 2.12
CA LEU A 221 18.01 5.82 0.93
C LEU A 221 17.06 7.02 0.99
N VAL A 222 15.94 6.88 1.69
CA VAL A 222 14.91 7.93 1.76
C VAL A 222 14.92 8.65 3.10
N TYR A 223 15.10 7.89 4.19
CA TYR A 223 15.06 8.48 5.55
C TYR A 223 16.44 8.74 6.16
N GLY A 224 17.53 8.30 5.51
CA GLY A 224 18.89 8.48 6.00
C GLY A 224 19.22 7.69 7.26
N ASP A 225 18.47 6.64 7.55
CA ASP A 225 18.72 5.76 8.69
C ASP A 225 19.71 4.66 8.30
N GLU A 226 20.96 4.81 8.76
CA GLU A 226 22.04 3.87 8.50
C GLU A 226 21.97 2.58 9.37
N THR A 227 20.97 2.43 10.21
CA THR A 227 20.76 1.20 11.01
C THR A 227 20.53 0.01 10.08
N ALA A 228 21.29 -1.05 10.26
CA ALA A 228 21.16 -2.26 9.46
C ALA A 228 19.72 -2.82 9.52
N PRO A 229 19.14 -3.23 8.37
CA PRO A 229 17.84 -3.89 8.36
C PRO A 229 17.94 -5.26 9.04
N MET A 230 16.83 -5.76 9.59
CA MET A 230 16.74 -7.12 10.12
C MET A 230 17.26 -8.14 9.10
N SER A 231 17.96 -9.17 9.55
CA SER A 231 18.29 -10.31 8.68
C SER A 231 17.02 -11.01 8.18
N MET A 232 17.10 -11.74 7.08
CA MET A 232 15.92 -12.45 6.59
C MET A 232 15.51 -13.60 7.52
N GLU A 233 16.46 -14.20 8.20
CA GLU A 233 16.23 -15.20 9.24
C GLU A 233 15.38 -14.62 10.36
N GLU A 234 15.76 -13.45 10.90
CA GLU A 234 14.99 -12.76 11.95
C GLU A 234 13.58 -12.37 11.47
N VAL A 235 13.46 -11.85 10.25
CA VAL A 235 12.14 -11.53 9.64
C VAL A 235 11.26 -12.78 9.59
N LEU A 236 11.81 -13.91 9.15
CA LEU A 236 11.06 -15.16 9.03
C LEU A 236 10.74 -15.77 10.40
N ASP A 237 11.61 -15.59 11.40
CA ASP A 237 11.34 -16.01 12.78
C ASP A 237 10.13 -15.28 13.34
N VAL A 238 10.09 -13.95 13.24
CA VAL A 238 8.92 -13.15 13.66
C VAL A 238 7.65 -13.54 12.89
N MET A 239 7.77 -13.84 11.60
CA MET A 239 6.62 -14.27 10.80
C MET A 239 6.14 -15.68 11.16
N CYS A 240 7.05 -16.60 11.55
CA CYS A 240 6.69 -17.92 12.06
C CYS A 240 5.93 -17.81 13.39
N ASP A 241 6.45 -17.01 14.33
CA ASP A 241 5.79 -16.77 15.62
C ASP A 241 4.39 -16.13 15.44
N TYR A 242 4.27 -15.23 14.47
CA TYR A 242 2.97 -14.64 14.12
C TYR A 242 2.02 -15.69 13.53
N ALA A 243 2.53 -16.56 12.66
CA ALA A 243 1.74 -17.62 12.05
C ALA A 243 1.27 -18.64 13.10
N ASP A 244 2.13 -19.02 14.05
CA ASP A 244 1.77 -19.96 15.13
C ASP A 244 0.68 -19.41 16.03
N ARG A 245 0.75 -18.13 16.42
CA ARG A 245 -0.34 -17.46 17.15
C ARG A 245 -1.64 -17.45 16.36
N HIS A 246 -1.60 -17.07 15.07
CA HIS A 246 -2.77 -17.05 14.21
C HIS A 246 -3.42 -18.44 14.06
N ILE A 247 -2.60 -19.50 13.98
CA ILE A 247 -3.09 -20.89 13.89
C ILE A 247 -3.71 -21.32 15.23
N ALA A 248 -3.08 -20.98 16.36
CA ALA A 248 -3.61 -21.26 17.67
C ALA A 248 -4.98 -20.60 17.91
N ASP A 249 -5.22 -19.43 17.32
CA ASP A 249 -6.49 -18.72 17.34
C ASP A 249 -7.52 -19.25 16.29
N GLY A 250 -7.24 -20.40 15.68
CA GLY A 250 -8.13 -21.06 14.71
C GLY A 250 -7.98 -20.56 13.26
N GLY A 251 -6.96 -19.76 12.97
CA GLY A 251 -6.60 -19.35 11.61
C GLY A 251 -5.92 -20.46 10.83
N ARG A 252 -5.49 -20.14 9.59
CA ARG A 252 -4.74 -21.06 8.72
C ARG A 252 -3.46 -20.39 8.24
N LEU A 253 -2.40 -21.17 8.05
CA LEU A 253 -1.12 -20.67 7.52
C LEU A 253 -1.30 -19.92 6.19
N ALA A 254 -2.17 -20.41 5.32
CA ALA A 254 -2.47 -19.79 4.02
C ALA A 254 -2.97 -18.34 4.10
N HIS A 255 -3.57 -17.93 5.22
CA HIS A 255 -4.01 -16.54 5.41
C HIS A 255 -2.82 -15.57 5.50
N ILE A 256 -1.68 -16.06 5.95
CA ILE A 256 -0.43 -15.29 6.12
C ILE A 256 0.50 -15.52 4.91
N SER A 257 0.77 -16.79 4.59
CA SER A 257 1.77 -17.16 3.58
C SER A 257 1.46 -16.61 2.18
N ARG A 258 0.19 -16.44 1.83
CA ARG A 258 -0.23 -15.83 0.54
C ARG A 258 0.31 -14.40 0.35
N HIS A 259 0.56 -13.68 1.44
CA HIS A 259 1.13 -12.33 1.42
C HIS A 259 2.66 -12.32 1.42
N MET A 260 3.29 -13.50 1.59
CA MET A 260 4.74 -13.67 1.62
C MET A 260 5.30 -14.18 0.29
N VAL A 261 4.46 -14.64 -0.64
CA VAL A 261 4.89 -15.29 -1.89
C VAL A 261 5.79 -14.41 -2.76
N GLY A 262 5.61 -13.08 -2.68
CA GLY A 262 6.41 -12.09 -3.41
C GLY A 262 7.75 -11.73 -2.78
N LEU A 263 8.03 -12.19 -1.54
CA LEU A 263 9.15 -11.70 -0.72
C LEU A 263 10.50 -11.76 -1.44
N PHE A 264 10.77 -12.85 -2.13
CA PHE A 264 12.04 -13.07 -2.85
C PHE A 264 11.89 -12.96 -4.38
N GLN A 265 10.91 -12.18 -4.86
CA GLN A 265 10.70 -12.02 -6.30
C GLN A 265 11.98 -11.53 -7.00
N GLY A 266 12.38 -12.22 -8.08
CA GLY A 266 13.59 -11.90 -8.87
C GLY A 266 14.88 -12.52 -8.35
N GLN A 267 14.89 -13.13 -7.16
CA GLN A 267 16.08 -13.82 -6.63
C GLN A 267 16.17 -15.28 -7.09
N ALA A 268 17.39 -15.82 -7.10
CA ALA A 268 17.61 -17.23 -7.35
C ALA A 268 16.84 -18.08 -6.32
N GLY A 269 16.29 -19.22 -6.72
CA GLY A 269 15.48 -20.09 -5.85
C GLY A 269 14.06 -19.58 -5.56
N SER A 270 13.69 -18.32 -5.88
CA SER A 270 12.36 -17.74 -5.57
C SER A 270 11.17 -18.52 -6.14
N ARG A 271 11.38 -19.30 -7.22
CA ARG A 271 10.34 -20.19 -7.77
C ARG A 271 9.96 -21.29 -6.76
N ARG A 272 10.95 -21.84 -6.05
CA ARG A 272 10.74 -22.86 -5.01
C ARG A 272 10.02 -22.30 -3.80
N TRP A 273 10.44 -21.11 -3.34
CA TRP A 273 9.74 -20.37 -2.29
C TRP A 273 8.25 -20.24 -2.60
N ARG A 274 7.92 -19.68 -3.77
CA ARG A 274 6.52 -19.49 -4.19
C ARG A 274 5.76 -20.81 -4.31
N GLN A 275 6.38 -21.84 -4.87
CA GLN A 275 5.77 -23.16 -5.02
C GLN A 275 5.36 -23.72 -3.66
N ILE A 276 6.28 -23.77 -2.70
CA ILE A 276 6.03 -24.36 -1.36
C ILE A 276 4.94 -23.55 -0.64
N LEU A 277 5.01 -22.22 -0.64
CA LEU A 277 3.99 -21.40 0.00
C LEU A 277 2.61 -21.45 -0.67
N SER A 278 2.55 -21.75 -1.97
CA SER A 278 1.28 -21.88 -2.70
C SER A 278 0.67 -23.28 -2.65
N THR A 279 1.44 -24.31 -2.27
CA THR A 279 0.99 -25.70 -2.21
C THR A 279 0.95 -26.24 -0.79
N ASP A 280 2.11 -26.31 -0.12
CA ASP A 280 2.21 -26.96 1.20
C ASP A 280 1.51 -26.12 2.28
N ALA A 281 1.63 -24.79 2.25
CA ALA A 281 0.99 -23.89 3.21
C ALA A 281 -0.55 -23.84 3.09
N THR A 282 -1.14 -24.38 2.02
CA THR A 282 -2.60 -24.43 1.84
C THR A 282 -3.26 -25.66 2.48
N ARG A 283 -2.48 -26.62 2.96
CA ARG A 283 -2.99 -27.82 3.64
C ARG A 283 -3.63 -27.44 4.97
N ASN A 284 -4.57 -28.24 5.44
CA ASN A 284 -5.28 -27.96 6.69
C ASN A 284 -4.40 -28.13 7.93
N ASP A 285 -3.37 -28.98 7.86
CA ASP A 285 -2.40 -29.30 8.89
C ASP A 285 -1.09 -28.50 8.77
N ALA A 286 -1.06 -27.48 7.87
CA ALA A 286 0.11 -26.66 7.64
C ALA A 286 0.45 -25.80 8.87
N ASP A 287 1.71 -25.84 9.31
CA ASP A 287 2.28 -25.04 10.39
C ASP A 287 3.38 -24.08 9.88
N SER A 288 3.90 -23.24 10.78
CA SER A 288 4.93 -22.24 10.45
C SER A 288 6.24 -22.85 9.92
N LYS A 289 6.55 -24.12 10.23
CA LYS A 289 7.77 -24.81 9.74
C LYS A 289 7.84 -24.84 8.22
N ILE A 290 6.68 -24.76 7.54
CA ILE A 290 6.64 -24.69 6.07
C ILE A 290 7.31 -23.41 5.56
N ILE A 291 7.20 -22.28 6.27
CA ILE A 291 7.88 -21.02 5.93
C ILE A 291 9.40 -21.23 5.97
N ARG A 292 9.93 -21.81 7.05
CA ARG A 292 11.36 -22.08 7.19
C ARG A 292 11.87 -23.07 6.15
N LYS A 293 11.12 -24.16 5.92
CA LYS A 293 11.42 -25.13 4.85
C LYS A 293 11.48 -24.46 3.48
N ALA A 294 10.53 -23.57 3.17
CA ALA A 294 10.50 -22.86 1.90
C ALA A 294 11.74 -21.98 1.72
N TYR A 295 12.17 -21.30 2.77
CA TYR A 295 13.38 -20.47 2.74
C TYR A 295 14.64 -21.31 2.60
N GLN A 296 14.78 -22.39 3.36
CA GLN A 296 15.92 -23.32 3.25
C GLN A 296 16.05 -23.87 1.82
N VAL A 297 14.98 -24.40 1.25
CA VAL A 297 14.98 -24.94 -0.14
C VAL A 297 15.29 -23.84 -1.16
N MET A 298 14.85 -22.61 -0.92
CA MET A 298 15.22 -21.48 -1.77
C MET A 298 16.72 -21.20 -1.72
N CYS A 299 17.32 -21.14 -0.54
CA CYS A 299 18.76 -20.88 -0.36
C CYS A 299 19.62 -22.00 -0.98
N GLU A 300 19.26 -23.28 -0.75
CA GLU A 300 19.91 -24.44 -1.36
C GLU A 300 19.87 -24.34 -2.90
N THR A 301 18.70 -24.03 -3.47
CA THR A 301 18.55 -23.86 -4.93
C THR A 301 19.36 -22.65 -5.46
N ALA A 302 19.48 -21.57 -4.68
CA ALA A 302 20.27 -20.41 -5.06
C ALA A 302 21.77 -20.76 -5.11
N ALA A 303 22.27 -21.48 -4.12
CA ALA A 303 23.66 -21.95 -4.07
C ALA A 303 24.00 -22.85 -5.26
N GLU A 304 23.14 -23.83 -5.58
CA GLU A 304 23.31 -24.70 -6.76
C GLU A 304 23.39 -23.91 -8.08
N VAL A 305 22.57 -22.86 -8.22
CA VAL A 305 22.58 -21.99 -9.41
C VAL A 305 23.89 -21.21 -9.51
N GLU A 306 24.40 -20.69 -8.39
CA GLU A 306 25.66 -19.94 -8.32
C GLU A 306 26.85 -20.85 -8.67
N GLU A 307 26.92 -22.06 -8.12
CA GLU A 307 27.94 -23.06 -8.43
C GLU A 307 27.95 -23.43 -9.91
N ASN A 308 26.76 -23.69 -10.48
CA ASN A 308 26.63 -24.02 -11.90
C ASN A 308 27.05 -22.85 -12.81
N ASN A 309 26.74 -21.60 -12.44
CA ASN A 309 27.15 -20.42 -13.20
C ASN A 309 28.68 -20.19 -13.12
N ALA A 310 29.29 -20.38 -11.95
CA ALA A 310 30.73 -20.32 -11.78
C ALA A 310 31.46 -21.38 -12.61
N ALA A 311 30.97 -22.64 -12.61
CA ALA A 311 31.52 -23.70 -13.41
C ALA A 311 31.48 -23.42 -14.92
N ARG A 312 30.35 -22.87 -15.42
CA ARG A 312 30.19 -22.49 -16.84
C ARG A 312 31.12 -21.31 -17.22
N ALA A 313 31.29 -20.33 -16.33
CA ALA A 313 32.19 -19.20 -16.58
C ALA A 313 33.66 -19.67 -16.64
N GLY A 314 34.07 -20.63 -15.81
CA GLY A 314 35.39 -21.26 -15.85
C GLY A 314 35.66 -22.01 -17.16
N GLN A 315 34.65 -22.75 -17.65
CA GLN A 315 34.78 -23.52 -18.93
C GLN A 315 34.80 -22.59 -20.17
N ALA A 316 34.24 -21.38 -20.09
CA ALA A 316 34.24 -20.43 -21.22
C ALA A 316 35.53 -19.59 -21.28
N ALA A 317 36.38 -19.65 -20.25
CA ALA A 317 37.64 -18.92 -20.14
C ALA A 317 38.86 -19.78 -20.53
N GLU A 318 38.67 -21.09 -20.72
CA GLU A 318 39.63 -22.04 -21.30
C GLU A 318 39.40 -22.18 -22.82
#